data_c2af40bf1cd50461af5719105b086254
#
_entry.id   c2af40bf1cd50461af5719105b086254
#
_cell.length_a   1.000
_cell.length_b   1.000
_cell.length_c   1.000
_cell.angle_alpha   90.00
_cell.angle_beta   90.00
_cell.angle_gamma   90.00
#
_symmetry.space_group_name_H-M   'P 1'
#
loop_
_entity.id
_entity.type
_entity.pdbx_description
1 polymer ?
#
loop_
_entity_poly.entity_id
_entity_poly.type
_entity_poly.pdbx_seq_one_letter_code
_entity_poly.pdbx_strand_id
1 'polypeptide(L)'
;AWSGADYQPDKDDMGIEDHTIYLINELGQYEILNEDLSGLEDVDEIKEVPTELDAIVQNIQLLCEEQEIPPVPQPWLPPLKERIALEELEEVQPAVAWEQEKSLSVLLGMADIPQAQKQEAVSINLSKDGHILLYGSPGTGKTTFLQTAAMDLARKFSPKDLTMYLMDFGTNGLAPLSKLPQVADTMLLEQTEKISKFVRIMEKELNRRKKLLADYGVGTLELYRQASGQEEPAIVILLDSYEAFKEEAYEAELFKLLVRISREGLSIGVHLLVTAGRQTNLRAQLYSNFKHQLSLPQNDASEVRAIVGSTPLAMTMEDIKGRALMKREEVDVIQLALPVYGANDTQVLNNLRQEVASLQEAWTGQRPSAIPMVPEELTMEEFLNLPDVQEAIENDQIPIGLELEMVGSVNISLSKFKHMAYVSNAEDAFDNITHHLLKTILRMPNVHMMLIDAFQEYEAYNDQVKTYVGSKKELSDIGNQLIYEIERRLEKGISSEWIIFIPNMRALVSESDLNDQQLQFMFENGYRVGMRFIIGTDYTYIGTSIDPIPRYLKTNVQWVIFGMRLMDQTFLDKGMYNRDVAPDLDQVYLHSRKEVIKLK
;
A
#
# COMPACT_ATOMS: atom_id res chain seq x y z
N ALA A 1 30.48 -51.05 10.17
CA ALA A 1 29.75 -51.80 11.21
C ALA A 1 28.33 -52.07 10.70
N TRP A 2 27.97 -53.33 10.53
CA TRP A 2 26.60 -53.71 10.21
C TRP A 2 25.81 -53.60 11.52
N SER A 3 25.01 -52.58 11.69
CA SER A 3 23.85 -52.67 12.57
C SER A 3 22.78 -53.41 11.80
N GLY A 4 22.49 -54.68 12.19
CA GLY A 4 21.29 -55.32 11.71
C GLY A 4 20.11 -54.43 12.12
N ALA A 5 19.43 -53.86 11.14
CA ALA A 5 18.14 -53.28 11.40
C ALA A 5 17.26 -54.40 11.96
N ASP A 6 16.77 -54.27 13.18
CA ASP A 6 15.72 -55.13 13.67
C ASP A 6 14.51 -54.93 12.75
N TYR A 7 14.29 -55.94 11.92
CA TYR A 7 13.06 -56.07 11.15
C TYR A 7 11.96 -56.35 12.16
N GLN A 8 11.25 -55.35 12.56
CA GLN A 8 9.92 -55.51 13.17
C GLN A 8 8.93 -55.54 12.01
N PRO A 9 8.28 -56.67 11.72
CA PRO A 9 7.18 -56.68 10.79
C PRO A 9 6.09 -55.74 11.33
N ASP A 10 5.65 -54.82 10.49
CA ASP A 10 4.54 -53.95 10.80
C ASP A 10 3.31 -54.82 11.11
N LYS A 11 2.86 -54.84 12.35
CA LYS A 11 1.75 -55.71 12.81
C LYS A 11 0.42 -55.39 12.10
N ASP A 12 0.33 -54.25 11.43
CA ASP A 12 -0.89 -53.79 10.76
C ASP A 12 -1.02 -54.32 9.31
N ASP A 13 0.03 -54.78 8.67
CA ASP A 13 -0.02 -55.12 7.22
C ASP A 13 -0.21 -56.60 6.89
N MET A 14 -0.18 -57.49 7.85
CA MET A 14 -0.29 -58.95 7.60
C MET A 14 -1.47 -59.65 8.26
N GLY A 15 -2.43 -58.95 8.81
CA GLY A 15 -3.79 -59.45 9.17
C GLY A 15 -3.98 -60.87 9.70
N ILE A 16 -2.91 -61.63 10.01
CA ILE A 16 -2.94 -63.02 10.45
C ILE A 16 -1.73 -63.29 11.34
N GLU A 17 -1.70 -62.71 12.51
CA GLU A 17 -0.73 -63.13 13.55
C GLU A 17 -1.40 -63.57 14.85
N ASP A 18 -2.68 -63.84 14.76
CA ASP A 18 -3.39 -64.49 15.84
C ASP A 18 -3.50 -65.94 15.49
N HIS A 19 -2.68 -66.82 16.11
CA HIS A 19 -2.78 -68.27 16.00
C HIS A 19 -4.04 -68.82 16.69
N THR A 20 -4.95 -67.95 17.11
CA THR A 20 -6.21 -68.24 17.73
C THR A 20 -7.19 -68.77 16.69
N ILE A 21 -7.60 -70.00 16.86
CA ILE A 21 -8.59 -70.66 15.98
C ILE A 21 -9.98 -70.39 16.55
N TYR A 22 -10.82 -69.74 15.74
CA TYR A 22 -12.18 -69.40 16.12
C TYR A 22 -13.16 -70.40 15.51
N LEU A 23 -14.10 -70.87 16.29
CA LEU A 23 -15.25 -71.65 15.86
C LEU A 23 -16.48 -70.77 15.85
N ILE A 24 -17.24 -70.78 14.76
CA ILE A 24 -18.54 -70.08 14.69
C ILE A 24 -19.62 -71.10 15.10
N ASN A 25 -20.35 -70.78 16.13
CA ASN A 25 -21.51 -71.62 16.58
C ASN A 25 -22.74 -71.35 15.69
N GLU A 26 -23.80 -72.11 15.89
CA GLU A 26 -25.05 -72.04 15.10
C GLU A 26 -25.77 -70.71 15.23
N LEU A 27 -25.43 -69.82 16.19
CA LEU A 27 -25.95 -68.47 16.42
C LEU A 27 -25.09 -67.38 15.79
N GLY A 28 -24.03 -67.72 15.06
CA GLY A 28 -23.13 -66.76 14.45
C GLY A 28 -22.16 -66.10 15.42
N GLN A 29 -22.03 -66.62 16.63
CA GLN A 29 -21.01 -66.15 17.59
C GLN A 29 -19.76 -67.02 17.42
N TYR A 30 -18.59 -66.41 17.59
CA TYR A 30 -17.33 -67.16 17.54
C TYR A 30 -16.84 -67.44 18.96
N GLU A 31 -16.32 -68.68 19.12
CA GLU A 31 -15.66 -69.18 20.33
C GLU A 31 -14.22 -69.53 20.00
N ILE A 32 -13.31 -69.24 20.91
CA ILE A 32 -11.90 -69.55 20.76
C ILE A 32 -11.73 -71.06 20.96
N LEU A 33 -11.24 -71.77 19.93
CA LEU A 33 -11.07 -73.21 19.96
C LEU A 33 -9.78 -73.65 20.68
N ASN A 34 -8.75 -72.84 20.64
CA ASN A 34 -7.49 -73.15 21.29
C ASN A 34 -7.07 -71.94 22.14
N GLU A 35 -6.74 -72.21 23.37
CA GLU A 35 -5.97 -71.23 24.15
C GLU A 35 -4.50 -71.38 23.74
N ASP A 36 -3.80 -70.27 23.54
CA ASP A 36 -2.37 -70.30 23.27
C ASP A 36 -1.63 -70.75 24.53
N LEU A 37 -1.26 -72.04 24.52
CA LEU A 37 -0.50 -72.65 25.61
C LEU A 37 1.03 -72.51 25.38
N SER A 38 1.47 -71.78 24.38
CA SER A 38 2.89 -71.63 24.06
C SER A 38 3.69 -70.92 25.13
N GLY A 39 3.02 -70.21 26.04
CA GLY A 39 3.68 -69.43 27.08
C GLY A 39 4.42 -68.23 26.53
N LEU A 40 4.13 -67.84 25.26
CA LEU A 40 4.67 -66.69 24.60
C LEU A 40 3.74 -65.49 24.70
N GLU A 41 2.58 -65.60 25.40
CA GLU A 41 1.78 -64.47 25.82
C GLU A 41 2.57 -63.66 26.84
N ASP A 42 2.70 -62.38 26.58
CA ASP A 42 3.37 -61.41 27.39
C ASP A 42 4.87 -61.68 27.63
N VAL A 43 5.63 -61.62 26.57
CA VAL A 43 6.94 -61.01 26.74
C VAL A 43 6.65 -59.55 27.12
N ASP A 44 6.45 -59.31 28.44
CA ASP A 44 6.66 -58.00 29.01
C ASP A 44 7.79 -57.35 28.23
N GLU A 45 7.61 -56.13 27.76
CA GLU A 45 8.61 -55.28 27.11
C GLU A 45 9.99 -55.73 27.59
N ILE A 46 10.78 -56.32 26.68
CA ILE A 46 12.16 -56.65 27.02
C ILE A 46 12.74 -55.31 27.42
N LYS A 47 12.77 -55.05 28.71
CA LYS A 47 13.56 -53.93 29.25
C LYS A 47 14.91 -54.16 28.61
N GLU A 48 15.31 -53.24 27.75
CA GLU A 48 16.60 -53.28 27.08
C GLU A 48 17.65 -53.69 28.14
N VAL A 49 18.04 -54.93 28.09
CA VAL A 49 19.11 -55.42 28.99
C VAL A 49 20.36 -54.72 28.45
N PRO A 50 20.96 -53.81 29.21
CA PRO A 50 22.12 -53.09 28.72
C PRO A 50 23.17 -54.11 28.28
N THR A 51 23.58 -53.96 27.05
CA THR A 51 24.61 -54.81 26.47
C THR A 51 25.96 -54.52 27.14
N GLU A 52 26.92 -55.44 27.05
CA GLU A 52 28.28 -55.19 27.49
C GLU A 52 28.88 -53.96 26.83
N LEU A 53 28.49 -53.70 25.60
CA LEU A 53 28.88 -52.49 24.87
C LEU A 53 28.30 -51.22 25.51
N ASP A 54 27.03 -51.25 25.91
CA ASP A 54 26.41 -50.10 26.61
C ASP A 54 27.10 -49.79 27.92
N ALA A 55 27.45 -50.83 28.67
CA ALA A 55 28.20 -50.68 29.95
C ALA A 55 29.60 -50.09 29.72
N ILE A 56 30.28 -50.52 28.64
CA ILE A 56 31.60 -49.99 28.27
C ILE A 56 31.48 -48.52 27.85
N VAL A 57 30.50 -48.16 27.04
CA VAL A 57 30.25 -46.78 26.56
C VAL A 57 29.94 -45.88 27.76
N GLN A 58 29.07 -46.30 28.67
CA GLN A 58 28.75 -45.54 29.90
C GLN A 58 29.97 -45.36 30.76
N ASN A 59 30.82 -46.39 30.94
CA ASN A 59 32.03 -46.28 31.73
C ASN A 59 33.05 -45.30 31.08
N ILE A 60 33.20 -45.35 29.77
CA ILE A 60 34.04 -44.42 29.03
C ILE A 60 33.51 -42.98 29.20
N GLN A 61 32.20 -42.78 29.11
CA GLN A 61 31.59 -41.48 29.32
C GLN A 61 31.86 -40.91 30.72
N LEU A 62 31.68 -41.72 31.75
CA LEU A 62 32.00 -41.34 33.13
C LEU A 62 33.48 -40.97 33.30
N LEU A 63 34.39 -41.76 32.72
CA LEU A 63 35.83 -41.47 32.76
C LEU A 63 36.19 -40.18 32.02
N CYS A 64 35.51 -39.87 30.90
CA CYS A 64 35.71 -38.62 30.19
C CYS A 64 35.21 -37.42 31.01
N GLU A 65 34.09 -37.56 31.72
CA GLU A 65 33.55 -36.55 32.62
C GLU A 65 34.48 -36.32 33.84
N GLU A 66 34.97 -37.38 34.48
CA GLU A 66 35.93 -37.30 35.61
C GLU A 66 37.28 -36.68 35.23
N GLN A 67 37.74 -36.90 33.99
CA GLN A 67 39.03 -36.40 33.54
C GLN A 67 38.91 -35.09 32.75
N GLU A 68 37.72 -34.46 32.72
CA GLU A 68 37.44 -33.25 31.95
C GLU A 68 37.89 -33.31 30.48
N ILE A 69 37.80 -34.49 29.87
CA ILE A 69 38.15 -34.68 28.48
C ILE A 69 37.05 -34.03 27.60
N PRO A 70 37.39 -33.02 26.78
CA PRO A 70 36.41 -32.40 25.95
C PRO A 70 35.84 -33.42 24.92
N PRO A 71 34.53 -33.33 24.62
CA PRO A 71 33.90 -34.23 23.66
C PRO A 71 34.59 -34.12 22.29
N VAL A 72 34.83 -35.26 21.65
CA VAL A 72 35.36 -35.28 20.28
C VAL A 72 34.39 -34.63 19.34
N PRO A 73 34.82 -33.69 18.46
CA PRO A 73 33.94 -33.09 17.47
C PRO A 73 33.25 -34.20 16.64
N GLN A 74 31.95 -34.05 16.47
CA GLN A 74 31.20 -35.00 15.65
C GLN A 74 31.73 -34.93 14.20
N PRO A 75 31.93 -36.06 13.51
CA PRO A 75 32.46 -36.12 12.16
C PRO A 75 31.50 -35.51 11.10
N TRP A 76 30.24 -35.29 11.47
CA TRP A 76 29.22 -34.58 10.69
C TRP A 76 28.34 -33.76 11.59
N LEU A 77 27.86 -32.63 11.03
CA LEU A 77 26.92 -31.76 11.72
C LEU A 77 25.53 -32.39 11.77
N PRO A 78 24.72 -32.07 12.78
CA PRO A 78 23.32 -32.47 12.79
C PRO A 78 22.59 -31.85 11.58
N PRO A 79 21.50 -32.49 11.10
CA PRO A 79 20.70 -31.91 10.02
C PRO A 79 20.18 -30.53 10.39
N LEU A 80 19.95 -29.67 9.40
CA LEU A 80 19.36 -28.37 9.61
C LEU A 80 18.02 -28.50 10.34
N LYS A 81 17.86 -27.71 11.41
CA LYS A 81 16.56 -27.60 12.09
C LYS A 81 15.48 -27.18 11.09
N GLU A 82 14.27 -27.67 11.24
CA GLU A 82 13.13 -27.29 10.41
C GLU A 82 12.61 -25.88 10.74
N ARG A 83 12.81 -25.42 11.97
CA ARG A 83 12.40 -24.10 12.44
C ARG A 83 13.60 -23.42 13.11
N ILE A 84 13.99 -22.29 12.56
CA ILE A 84 15.08 -21.46 13.05
C ILE A 84 14.53 -20.04 13.11
N ALA A 85 14.63 -19.37 14.23
CA ALA A 85 14.24 -17.97 14.35
C ALA A 85 15.44 -17.03 14.08
N LEU A 86 15.18 -15.79 13.69
CA LEU A 86 16.23 -14.79 13.48
C LEU A 86 17.11 -14.64 14.72
N GLU A 87 16.53 -14.68 15.90
CA GLU A 87 17.23 -14.54 17.18
C GLU A 87 18.24 -15.68 17.42
N GLU A 88 18.06 -16.84 16.79
CA GLU A 88 18.99 -17.97 16.88
C GLU A 88 20.20 -17.82 15.95
N LEU A 89 20.11 -16.96 14.94
CA LEU A 89 21.14 -16.76 13.90
C LEU A 89 22.09 -15.62 14.22
N GLU A 90 21.64 -14.65 14.99
CA GLU A 90 22.46 -13.53 15.44
C GLU A 90 22.82 -13.72 16.92
N GLU A 91 24.10 -13.50 17.29
CA GLU A 91 24.44 -13.26 18.67
C GLU A 91 23.60 -12.08 19.15
N VAL A 92 22.75 -12.34 20.15
CA VAL A 92 21.70 -11.45 20.65
C VAL A 92 22.17 -10.00 20.72
N GLN A 93 21.86 -9.21 19.70
CA GLN A 93 21.97 -7.76 19.81
C GLN A 93 20.66 -7.23 20.42
N PRO A 94 20.74 -6.21 21.30
CA PRO A 94 19.54 -5.63 21.87
C PRO A 94 18.62 -5.15 20.76
N ALA A 95 17.33 -5.31 20.95
CA ALA A 95 16.25 -5.18 19.96
C ALA A 95 16.19 -3.87 19.15
N VAL A 96 17.02 -2.88 19.45
CA VAL A 96 17.04 -1.59 18.74
C VAL A 96 18.48 -1.07 18.67
N ALA A 97 19.20 -1.40 17.60
CA ALA A 97 20.52 -0.84 17.33
C ALA A 97 20.47 0.13 16.14
N TRP A 98 19.51 1.05 16.14
CA TRP A 98 19.29 2.01 15.04
C TRP A 98 20.36 3.08 14.89
N GLU A 99 21.22 3.23 15.87
CA GLU A 99 22.31 4.23 15.89
C GLU A 99 23.64 3.73 15.28
N GLN A 100 23.71 2.46 14.89
CA GLN A 100 24.95 1.89 14.37
C GLN A 100 24.97 1.93 12.85
N GLU A 101 26.10 2.35 12.28
CA GLU A 101 26.34 2.29 10.84
C GLU A 101 26.42 0.82 10.38
N LYS A 102 25.46 0.40 9.54
CA LYS A 102 25.34 -0.99 9.06
C LYS A 102 25.20 -1.03 7.54
N SER A 103 25.75 -2.07 6.94
CA SER A 103 25.44 -2.34 5.53
C SER A 103 24.01 -2.83 5.37
N LEU A 104 23.31 -2.42 4.31
CA LEU A 104 21.95 -2.83 4.01
C LEU A 104 21.91 -4.32 3.62
N SER A 105 21.96 -5.18 4.62
CA SER A 105 21.95 -6.64 4.47
C SER A 105 20.72 -7.25 5.11
N VAL A 106 20.19 -8.29 4.45
CA VAL A 106 19.06 -9.09 4.92
C VAL A 106 19.56 -10.47 5.30
N LEU A 107 19.31 -10.88 6.54
CA LEU A 107 19.59 -12.22 7.03
C LEU A 107 18.46 -13.15 6.59
N LEU A 108 18.81 -14.23 5.88
CA LEU A 108 17.85 -15.14 5.27
C LEU A 108 17.58 -16.37 6.11
N GLY A 109 18.63 -16.98 6.68
CA GLY A 109 18.53 -18.25 7.34
C GLY A 109 19.90 -18.92 7.54
N MET A 110 19.90 -20.24 7.67
CA MET A 110 21.08 -21.08 7.88
C MET A 110 21.32 -21.95 6.65
N ALA A 111 22.51 -21.90 6.06
CA ALA A 111 22.93 -22.82 5.01
C ALA A 111 23.65 -24.04 5.60
N ASP A 112 23.43 -25.19 5.00
CA ASP A 112 24.19 -26.40 5.23
C ASP A 112 25.16 -26.62 4.07
N ILE A 113 26.45 -26.69 4.40
CA ILE A 113 27.55 -26.86 3.45
C ILE A 113 28.30 -28.15 3.81
N PRO A 114 27.78 -29.33 3.45
CA PRO A 114 28.35 -30.62 3.87
C PRO A 114 29.81 -30.78 3.45
N GLN A 115 30.19 -30.27 2.29
CA GLN A 115 31.57 -30.36 1.76
C GLN A 115 32.58 -29.61 2.63
N ALA A 116 32.16 -28.53 3.27
CA ALA A 116 32.97 -27.78 4.20
C ALA A 116 32.76 -28.19 5.67
N GLN A 117 31.88 -29.18 5.93
CA GLN A 117 31.44 -29.58 7.28
C GLN A 117 31.03 -28.38 8.12
N LYS A 118 30.20 -27.48 7.53
CA LYS A 118 29.89 -26.19 8.11
C LYS A 118 28.42 -25.85 7.92
N GLN A 119 27.83 -25.28 8.98
CA GLN A 119 26.55 -24.56 8.87
C GLN A 119 26.83 -23.08 9.14
N GLU A 120 26.30 -22.21 8.31
CA GLU A 120 26.54 -20.76 8.46
C GLU A 120 25.28 -19.94 8.19
N ALA A 121 25.16 -18.82 8.87
CA ALA A 121 24.12 -17.86 8.59
C ALA A 121 24.34 -17.22 7.22
N VAL A 122 23.27 -17.11 6.44
CA VAL A 122 23.26 -16.55 5.09
C VAL A 122 22.60 -15.20 5.07
N SER A 123 23.34 -14.18 4.67
CA SER A 123 22.83 -12.84 4.45
C SER A 123 23.13 -12.35 3.03
N ILE A 124 22.26 -11.47 2.51
CA ILE A 124 22.42 -10.82 1.21
C ILE A 124 22.53 -9.31 1.45
N ASN A 125 23.56 -8.69 0.90
CA ASN A 125 23.75 -7.25 0.96
C ASN A 125 23.03 -6.57 -0.22
N LEU A 126 21.90 -5.92 0.06
CA LEU A 126 21.07 -5.28 -0.96
C LEU A 126 21.79 -4.15 -1.69
N SER A 127 22.67 -3.39 -1.01
CA SER A 127 23.44 -2.30 -1.63
C SER A 127 24.50 -2.81 -2.64
N LYS A 128 24.92 -4.07 -2.53
CA LYS A 128 25.92 -4.68 -3.43
C LYS A 128 25.31 -5.65 -4.43
N ASP A 129 24.32 -6.40 -3.97
CA ASP A 129 23.76 -7.53 -4.71
C ASP A 129 22.38 -7.22 -5.32
N GLY A 130 21.71 -6.17 -4.87
CA GLY A 130 20.50 -5.64 -5.47
C GLY A 130 19.22 -6.24 -4.92
N HIS A 131 18.65 -7.19 -5.64
CA HIS A 131 17.27 -7.67 -5.45
C HIS A 131 17.25 -9.15 -5.12
N ILE A 132 16.16 -9.61 -4.46
CA ILE A 132 15.97 -11.01 -4.09
C ILE A 132 14.64 -11.51 -4.68
N LEU A 133 14.68 -12.69 -5.30
CA LEU A 133 13.52 -13.36 -5.86
C LEU A 133 13.40 -14.76 -5.30
N LEU A 134 12.26 -15.06 -4.69
CA LEU A 134 11.97 -16.35 -4.08
C LEU A 134 10.79 -17.00 -4.80
N TYR A 135 10.98 -18.23 -5.24
CA TYR A 135 9.95 -19.04 -5.84
C TYR A 135 9.52 -20.17 -4.90
N GLY A 136 8.26 -20.60 -4.99
CA GLY A 136 7.78 -21.74 -4.21
C GLY A 136 6.30 -22.02 -4.41
N SER A 137 5.94 -23.28 -4.24
CA SER A 137 4.55 -23.71 -4.25
C SER A 137 3.74 -23.05 -3.12
N PRO A 138 2.40 -23.05 -3.16
CA PRO A 138 1.59 -22.54 -2.07
C PRO A 138 1.92 -23.22 -0.73
N GLY A 139 1.97 -22.47 0.36
CA GLY A 139 2.22 -23.01 1.70
C GLY A 139 3.68 -23.26 2.08
N THR A 140 4.65 -23.15 1.17
CA THR A 140 6.06 -23.48 1.41
C THR A 140 6.85 -22.42 2.20
N GLY A 141 6.28 -21.23 2.48
CA GLY A 141 6.91 -20.21 3.32
C GLY A 141 7.29 -18.90 2.62
N LYS A 142 6.76 -18.62 1.41
CA LYS A 142 7.03 -17.37 0.67
C LYS A 142 6.77 -16.09 1.47
N THR A 143 5.56 -15.97 2.02
CA THR A 143 5.16 -14.81 2.83
C THR A 143 5.99 -14.71 4.12
N THR A 144 6.31 -15.86 4.75
CA THR A 144 7.17 -15.90 5.93
C THR A 144 8.56 -15.34 5.64
N PHE A 145 9.13 -15.65 4.48
CA PHE A 145 10.40 -15.05 4.04
C PHE A 145 10.35 -13.53 3.99
N LEU A 146 9.29 -12.95 3.42
CA LEU A 146 9.13 -11.49 3.39
C LEU A 146 8.96 -10.90 4.80
N GLN A 147 8.21 -11.59 5.68
CA GLN A 147 8.09 -11.20 7.08
C GLN A 147 9.46 -11.21 7.78
N THR A 148 10.25 -12.27 7.56
CA THR A 148 11.61 -12.39 8.10
C THR A 148 12.51 -11.26 7.62
N ALA A 149 12.52 -11.00 6.31
CA ALA A 149 13.32 -9.93 5.74
C ALA A 149 12.93 -8.54 6.27
N ALA A 150 11.63 -8.28 6.39
CA ALA A 150 11.13 -7.02 6.94
C ALA A 150 11.51 -6.83 8.41
N MET A 151 11.40 -7.89 9.23
CA MET A 151 11.75 -7.82 10.65
C MET A 151 13.26 -7.65 10.87
N ASP A 152 14.07 -8.38 10.12
CA ASP A 152 15.53 -8.24 10.17
C ASP A 152 15.96 -6.79 9.82
N LEU A 153 15.40 -6.24 8.75
CA LEU A 153 15.65 -4.86 8.34
C LEU A 153 15.13 -3.85 9.38
N ALA A 154 13.93 -4.07 9.93
CA ALA A 154 13.33 -3.16 10.91
C ALA A 154 14.08 -3.12 12.24
N ARG A 155 14.70 -4.24 12.67
CA ARG A 155 15.57 -4.29 13.84
C ARG A 155 16.86 -3.49 13.63
N LYS A 156 17.39 -3.48 12.41
CA LYS A 156 18.71 -2.90 12.08
C LYS A 156 18.65 -1.43 11.70
N PHE A 157 17.59 -0.98 11.04
CA PHE A 157 17.50 0.34 10.42
C PHE A 157 16.33 1.16 10.96
N SER A 158 16.59 2.44 11.21
CA SER A 158 15.56 3.40 11.59
C SER A 158 14.77 3.88 10.36
N PRO A 159 13.61 4.53 10.55
CA PRO A 159 12.88 5.20 9.46
C PRO A 159 13.66 6.29 8.71
N LYS A 160 14.74 6.81 9.29
CA LYS A 160 15.64 7.75 8.60
C LYS A 160 16.52 7.07 7.55
N ASP A 161 16.82 5.78 7.77
CA ASP A 161 17.74 5.01 6.93
C ASP A 161 17.01 4.13 5.94
N LEU A 162 15.76 3.74 6.26
CA LEU A 162 15.00 2.75 5.52
C LEU A 162 13.53 3.11 5.43
N THR A 163 12.99 3.03 4.21
CA THR A 163 11.56 3.07 3.92
C THR A 163 11.13 1.76 3.28
N MET A 164 10.07 1.15 3.77
CA MET A 164 9.50 -0.06 3.20
C MET A 164 8.11 0.18 2.63
N TYR A 165 7.82 -0.43 1.49
CA TYR A 165 6.49 -0.54 0.91
C TYR A 165 6.10 -2.01 0.81
N LEU A 166 4.91 -2.35 1.29
CA LEU A 166 4.40 -3.72 1.29
C LEU A 166 3.33 -3.85 0.19
N MET A 167 3.53 -4.78 -0.74
CA MET A 167 2.53 -5.19 -1.73
C MET A 167 2.06 -6.59 -1.35
N ASP A 168 0.96 -6.68 -0.62
CA ASP A 168 0.36 -7.94 -0.18
C ASP A 168 -0.71 -8.37 -1.17
N PHE A 169 -0.27 -9.02 -2.23
CA PHE A 169 -1.16 -9.56 -3.28
C PHE A 169 -1.57 -11.00 -3.02
N GLY A 170 -1.19 -11.54 -1.87
CA GLY A 170 -1.56 -12.88 -1.41
C GLY A 170 -2.79 -12.86 -0.50
N THR A 171 -2.60 -13.32 0.72
CA THR A 171 -3.67 -13.56 1.69
C THR A 171 -3.55 -12.72 2.96
N ASN A 172 -3.22 -11.45 2.83
CA ASN A 172 -2.98 -10.52 3.95
C ASN A 172 -1.88 -10.97 4.93
N GLY A 173 -0.91 -11.72 4.45
CA GLY A 173 0.18 -12.24 5.27
C GLY A 173 1.18 -11.18 5.70
N LEU A 174 1.27 -10.04 5.00
CA LEU A 174 2.13 -8.92 5.38
C LEU A 174 1.42 -7.91 6.31
N ALA A 175 0.12 -8.04 6.53
CA ALA A 175 -0.66 -7.14 7.39
C ALA A 175 -0.07 -6.94 8.80
N PRO A 176 0.50 -7.95 9.49
CA PRO A 176 1.14 -7.75 10.79
C PRO A 176 2.28 -6.73 10.79
N LEU A 177 2.95 -6.53 9.65
CA LEU A 177 4.09 -5.63 9.50
C LEU A 177 3.69 -4.17 9.24
N SER A 178 2.42 -3.89 8.92
CA SER A 178 1.94 -2.57 8.51
C SER A 178 2.22 -1.45 9.51
N LYS A 179 2.37 -1.81 10.79
CA LYS A 179 2.64 -0.86 11.88
C LYS A 179 4.12 -0.63 12.16
N LEU A 180 5.04 -1.33 11.49
CA LEU A 180 6.47 -1.05 11.61
C LEU A 180 6.75 0.42 11.30
N PRO A 181 7.59 1.10 12.07
CA PRO A 181 7.86 2.53 11.86
C PRO A 181 8.49 2.83 10.50
N GLN A 182 9.20 1.89 9.88
CA GLN A 182 9.83 1.98 8.56
C GLN A 182 8.85 1.78 7.40
N VAL A 183 7.67 1.20 7.66
CA VAL A 183 6.66 0.95 6.62
C VAL A 183 5.92 2.25 6.30
N ALA A 184 6.07 2.71 5.07
CA ALA A 184 5.35 3.86 4.55
C ALA A 184 3.88 3.50 4.28
N ASP A 185 3.65 2.40 3.58
CA ASP A 185 2.28 1.96 3.27
C ASP A 185 2.21 0.48 2.89
N THR A 186 1.00 -0.06 2.96
CA THR A 186 0.64 -1.41 2.50
C THR A 186 -0.42 -1.31 1.41
N MET A 187 -0.20 -2.03 0.32
CA MET A 187 -1.10 -2.07 -0.85
C MET A 187 -1.64 -3.48 -1.01
N LEU A 188 -2.95 -3.58 -1.18
CA LEU A 188 -3.66 -4.83 -1.47
C LEU A 188 -4.00 -4.90 -2.97
N LEU A 189 -4.22 -6.11 -3.47
CA LEU A 189 -4.43 -6.38 -4.90
C LEU A 189 -5.54 -5.54 -5.52
N GLU A 190 -6.68 -5.41 -4.84
CA GLU A 190 -7.87 -4.68 -5.29
C GLU A 190 -7.74 -3.15 -5.25
N GLN A 191 -6.70 -2.61 -4.64
CA GLN A 191 -6.51 -1.17 -4.48
C GLN A 191 -5.88 -0.51 -5.71
N THR A 192 -6.54 -0.64 -6.85
CA THR A 192 -6.06 -0.18 -8.18
C THR A 192 -5.58 1.26 -8.19
N GLU A 193 -6.35 2.19 -7.61
CA GLU A 193 -5.99 3.61 -7.59
C GLU A 193 -4.74 3.86 -6.75
N LYS A 194 -4.65 3.24 -5.57
CA LYS A 194 -3.49 3.35 -4.68
C LYS A 194 -2.22 2.83 -5.33
N ILE A 195 -2.30 1.68 -6.02
CA ILE A 195 -1.17 1.09 -6.73
C ILE A 195 -0.75 1.99 -7.91
N SER A 196 -1.69 2.50 -8.69
CA SER A 196 -1.39 3.44 -9.77
C SER A 196 -0.74 4.73 -9.26
N LYS A 197 -1.18 5.26 -8.12
CA LYS A 197 -0.50 6.40 -7.45
C LYS A 197 0.91 6.05 -6.99
N PHE A 198 1.07 4.88 -6.36
CA PHE A 198 2.38 4.38 -5.98
C PHE A 198 3.34 4.35 -7.17
N VAL A 199 2.89 3.81 -8.32
CA VAL A 199 3.71 3.77 -9.54
C VAL A 199 4.16 5.17 -9.94
N ARG A 200 3.26 6.16 -9.96
CA ARG A 200 3.60 7.55 -10.32
C ARG A 200 4.55 8.21 -9.32
N ILE A 201 4.34 7.97 -8.02
CA ILE A 201 5.22 8.48 -6.95
C ILE A 201 6.62 7.88 -7.11
N MET A 202 6.73 6.58 -7.29
CA MET A 202 8.02 5.90 -7.46
C MET A 202 8.74 6.31 -8.74
N GLU A 203 8.04 6.50 -9.84
CA GLU A 203 8.63 7.03 -11.08
C GLU A 203 9.25 8.43 -10.86
N LYS A 204 8.54 9.32 -10.15
CA LYS A 204 9.07 10.64 -9.76
C LYS A 204 10.28 10.49 -8.83
N GLU A 205 10.21 9.60 -7.85
CA GLU A 205 11.28 9.36 -6.88
C GLU A 205 12.55 8.80 -7.53
N LEU A 206 12.43 7.83 -8.43
CA LEU A 206 13.56 7.32 -9.20
C LEU A 206 14.26 8.43 -10.00
N ASN A 207 13.48 9.32 -10.62
CA ASN A 207 14.03 10.46 -11.36
C ASN A 207 14.70 11.48 -10.43
N ARG A 208 14.09 11.77 -9.27
CA ARG A 208 14.65 12.65 -8.24
C ARG A 208 16.01 12.15 -7.76
N ARG A 209 16.10 10.86 -7.41
CA ARG A 209 17.34 10.24 -6.93
C ARG A 209 18.43 10.25 -8.00
N LYS A 210 18.10 9.94 -9.24
CA LYS A 210 19.06 10.04 -10.35
C LYS A 210 19.64 11.45 -10.49
N LYS A 211 18.77 12.47 -10.43
CA LYS A 211 19.21 13.86 -10.47
C LYS A 211 20.07 14.21 -9.27
N LEU A 212 19.68 13.76 -8.08
CA LEU A 212 20.44 13.97 -6.84
C LEU A 212 21.85 13.43 -6.94
N LEU A 213 22.02 12.18 -7.41
CA LEU A 213 23.34 11.57 -7.62
C LEU A 213 24.16 12.33 -8.67
N ALA A 214 23.51 12.74 -9.76
CA ALA A 214 24.18 13.51 -10.83
C ALA A 214 24.64 14.89 -10.34
N ASP A 215 23.83 15.59 -9.56
CA ASP A 215 24.17 16.91 -9.00
C ASP A 215 25.39 16.86 -8.07
N TYR A 216 25.60 15.71 -7.38
CA TYR A 216 26.77 15.47 -6.53
C TYR A 216 27.93 14.74 -7.25
N GLY A 217 27.75 14.36 -8.51
CA GLY A 217 28.77 13.66 -9.31
C GLY A 217 29.12 12.26 -8.77
N VAL A 218 28.20 11.58 -8.11
CA VAL A 218 28.39 10.26 -7.50
C VAL A 218 27.55 9.20 -8.18
N GLY A 219 28.01 7.93 -8.13
CA GLY A 219 27.36 6.81 -8.80
C GLY A 219 26.39 5.99 -7.93
N THR A 220 26.45 6.13 -6.62
CA THR A 220 25.64 5.32 -5.69
C THR A 220 25.09 6.16 -4.52
N LEU A 221 23.99 5.68 -3.92
CA LEU A 221 23.40 6.29 -2.74
C LEU A 221 24.37 6.34 -1.55
N GLU A 222 25.18 5.31 -1.37
CA GLU A 222 26.20 5.25 -0.32
C GLU A 222 27.24 6.38 -0.47
N LEU A 223 27.74 6.57 -1.69
CA LEU A 223 28.68 7.66 -1.99
C LEU A 223 28.00 9.03 -1.80
N TYR A 224 26.72 9.15 -2.14
CA TYR A 224 25.96 10.37 -1.90
C TYR A 224 25.88 10.71 -0.40
N ARG A 225 25.52 9.73 0.43
CA ARG A 225 25.46 9.91 1.90
C ARG A 225 26.81 10.36 2.46
N GLN A 226 27.90 9.74 2.01
CA GLN A 226 29.26 10.12 2.41
C GLN A 226 29.66 11.54 1.94
N ALA A 227 29.29 11.90 0.72
CA ALA A 227 29.67 13.20 0.15
C ALA A 227 28.82 14.36 0.68
N SER A 228 27.54 14.14 0.91
CA SER A 228 26.58 15.20 1.32
C SER A 228 26.43 15.32 2.84
N GLY A 229 26.70 14.25 3.59
CA GLY A 229 26.35 14.13 5.01
C GLY A 229 24.86 14.13 5.28
N GLN A 230 24.02 13.97 4.23
CA GLN A 230 22.57 13.94 4.35
C GLN A 230 22.04 12.50 4.43
N GLU A 231 21.05 12.30 5.28
CA GLU A 231 20.33 11.05 5.40
C GLU A 231 19.31 10.95 4.23
N GLU A 232 19.54 9.99 3.34
CA GLU A 232 18.60 9.64 2.27
C GLU A 232 18.22 8.17 2.47
N PRO A 233 16.98 7.83 2.85
CA PRO A 233 16.63 6.45 3.21
C PRO A 233 16.71 5.52 1.99
N ALA A 234 17.19 4.29 2.19
CA ALA A 234 17.00 3.24 1.20
C ALA A 234 15.51 2.88 1.11
N ILE A 235 15.05 2.47 -0.07
CA ILE A 235 13.68 2.01 -0.27
C ILE A 235 13.69 0.51 -0.56
N VAL A 236 12.91 -0.25 0.20
CA VAL A 236 12.71 -1.69 -0.03
C VAL A 236 11.24 -1.95 -0.30
N ILE A 237 10.95 -2.54 -1.45
CA ILE A 237 9.60 -2.93 -1.86
C ILE A 237 9.49 -4.44 -1.71
N LEU A 238 8.59 -4.87 -0.84
CA LEU A 238 8.27 -6.28 -0.60
C LEU A 238 6.98 -6.61 -1.36
N LEU A 239 7.09 -7.50 -2.36
CA LEU A 239 5.96 -7.91 -3.18
C LEU A 239 5.69 -9.41 -2.97
N ASP A 240 4.55 -9.73 -2.38
CA ASP A 240 4.10 -11.10 -2.20
C ASP A 240 3.15 -11.51 -3.33
N SER A 241 3.40 -12.72 -3.90
CA SER A 241 2.58 -13.32 -4.95
C SER A 241 2.51 -12.50 -6.25
N TYR A 242 3.66 -12.31 -6.90
CA TYR A 242 3.80 -11.57 -8.17
C TYR A 242 2.76 -11.94 -9.23
N GLU A 243 2.39 -13.20 -9.35
CA GLU A 243 1.44 -13.67 -10.34
C GLU A 243 0.02 -13.13 -10.18
N ALA A 244 -0.34 -12.64 -9.00
CA ALA A 244 -1.71 -12.22 -8.69
C ALA A 244 -2.16 -11.00 -9.50
N PHE A 245 -1.26 -10.07 -9.80
CA PHE A 245 -1.64 -8.82 -10.48
C PHE A 245 -1.65 -8.89 -12.01
N LYS A 246 -1.45 -10.05 -12.61
CA LYS A 246 -1.31 -10.18 -14.08
C LYS A 246 -2.52 -9.77 -14.90
N GLU A 247 -3.70 -9.82 -14.34
CA GLU A 247 -4.96 -9.49 -15.03
C GLU A 247 -5.54 -8.15 -14.56
N GLU A 248 -4.81 -7.45 -13.69
CA GLU A 248 -5.24 -6.18 -13.13
C GLU A 248 -5.02 -5.01 -14.10
N ALA A 249 -5.86 -3.99 -14.00
CA ALA A 249 -5.81 -2.82 -14.88
C ALA A 249 -4.45 -2.08 -14.83
N TYR A 250 -3.75 -2.15 -13.70
CA TYR A 250 -2.44 -1.54 -13.48
C TYR A 250 -1.24 -2.44 -13.83
N GLU A 251 -1.46 -3.67 -14.32
CA GLU A 251 -0.37 -4.64 -14.60
C GLU A 251 0.75 -4.02 -15.44
N ALA A 252 0.40 -3.38 -16.54
CA ALA A 252 1.40 -2.86 -17.48
C ALA A 252 2.26 -1.76 -16.86
N GLU A 253 1.67 -0.88 -16.06
CA GLU A 253 2.37 0.23 -15.40
C GLU A 253 3.26 -0.30 -14.27
N LEU A 254 2.74 -1.16 -13.41
CA LEU A 254 3.50 -1.77 -12.32
C LEU A 254 4.65 -2.63 -12.86
N PHE A 255 4.41 -3.46 -13.87
CA PHE A 255 5.46 -4.26 -14.49
C PHE A 255 6.60 -3.38 -15.02
N LYS A 256 6.28 -2.29 -15.74
CA LYS A 256 7.28 -1.34 -16.26
C LYS A 256 8.10 -0.73 -15.13
N LEU A 257 7.47 -0.35 -14.03
CA LEU A 257 8.15 0.17 -12.83
C LEU A 257 9.10 -0.88 -12.24
N LEU A 258 8.62 -2.12 -12.01
CA LEU A 258 9.43 -3.21 -11.45
C LEU A 258 10.65 -3.52 -12.31
N VAL A 259 10.50 -3.56 -13.64
CA VAL A 259 11.62 -3.74 -14.57
C VAL A 259 12.60 -2.57 -14.49
N ARG A 260 12.12 -1.35 -14.38
CA ARG A 260 12.98 -0.18 -14.21
C ARG A 260 13.77 -0.24 -12.89
N ILE A 261 13.11 -0.54 -11.79
CA ILE A 261 13.76 -0.69 -10.48
C ILE A 261 14.78 -1.82 -10.53
N SER A 262 14.46 -2.98 -11.13
CA SER A 262 15.38 -4.11 -11.20
C SER A 262 16.68 -3.81 -11.97
N ARG A 263 16.68 -2.81 -12.85
CA ARG A 263 17.87 -2.37 -13.62
C ARG A 263 18.64 -1.23 -12.96
N GLU A 264 17.91 -0.26 -12.41
CA GLU A 264 18.47 1.01 -11.97
C GLU A 264 18.52 1.12 -10.44
N GLY A 265 17.71 0.34 -9.72
CA GLY A 265 17.47 0.47 -8.28
C GLY A 265 18.70 0.32 -7.43
N LEU A 266 19.61 -0.58 -7.80
CA LEU A 266 20.83 -0.85 -7.03
C LEU A 266 21.63 0.43 -6.76
N SER A 267 21.89 1.24 -7.76
CA SER A 267 22.70 2.47 -7.63
C SER A 267 21.98 3.57 -6.84
N ILE A 268 20.66 3.66 -6.96
CA ILE A 268 19.86 4.71 -6.33
C ILE A 268 19.22 4.28 -5.00
N GLY A 269 19.58 3.09 -4.50
CA GLY A 269 19.12 2.58 -3.19
C GLY A 269 17.64 2.21 -3.16
N VAL A 270 17.12 1.60 -4.25
CA VAL A 270 15.75 1.08 -4.33
C VAL A 270 15.80 -0.40 -4.66
N HIS A 271 15.29 -1.24 -3.76
CA HIS A 271 15.45 -2.68 -3.82
C HIS A 271 14.11 -3.40 -3.86
N LEU A 272 14.09 -4.58 -4.50
CA LEU A 272 12.92 -5.45 -4.62
C LEU A 272 13.17 -6.78 -3.89
N LEU A 273 12.24 -7.17 -3.04
CA LEU A 273 12.11 -8.51 -2.51
C LEU A 273 10.78 -9.07 -3.02
N VAL A 274 10.85 -10.04 -3.91
CA VAL A 274 9.67 -10.53 -4.65
C VAL A 274 9.47 -12.02 -4.41
N THR A 275 8.24 -12.43 -4.21
CA THR A 275 7.86 -13.84 -4.21
C THR A 275 6.98 -14.19 -5.41
N ALA A 276 7.13 -15.43 -5.89
CA ALA A 276 6.31 -15.94 -6.98
C ALA A 276 6.11 -17.46 -6.85
N GLY A 277 5.08 -17.99 -7.49
CA GLY A 277 4.83 -19.42 -7.51
C GLY A 277 5.86 -20.18 -8.35
N ARG A 278 6.08 -19.76 -9.59
CA ARG A 278 6.96 -20.41 -10.57
C ARG A 278 7.74 -19.41 -11.39
N GLN A 279 8.91 -19.82 -11.95
CA GLN A 279 9.68 -18.95 -12.82
C GLN A 279 8.92 -18.54 -14.08
N THR A 280 8.09 -19.44 -14.63
CA THR A 280 7.25 -19.14 -15.80
C THR A 280 6.20 -18.05 -15.55
N ASN A 281 5.94 -17.73 -14.28
CA ASN A 281 5.07 -16.62 -13.91
C ASN A 281 5.70 -15.25 -14.18
N LEU A 282 7.03 -15.16 -14.21
CA LEU A 282 7.73 -13.89 -14.46
C LEU A 282 8.21 -13.83 -15.91
N ARG A 283 8.20 -12.62 -16.46
CA ARG A 283 8.81 -12.35 -17.76
C ARG A 283 10.33 -12.26 -17.62
N ALA A 284 11.07 -12.83 -18.58
CA ALA A 284 12.54 -12.86 -18.57
C ALA A 284 13.18 -11.48 -18.38
N GLN A 285 12.54 -10.44 -18.92
CA GLN A 285 12.97 -9.05 -18.78
C GLN A 285 13.07 -8.58 -17.31
N LEU A 286 12.31 -9.19 -16.40
CA LEU A 286 12.35 -8.89 -14.98
C LEU A 286 13.31 -9.81 -14.23
N TYR A 287 13.09 -11.14 -14.27
CA TYR A 287 13.84 -12.07 -13.43
C TYR A 287 15.34 -12.14 -13.76
N SER A 288 15.75 -11.85 -15.00
CA SER A 288 17.17 -11.85 -15.39
C SER A 288 18.00 -10.76 -14.68
N ASN A 289 17.36 -9.77 -14.08
CA ASN A 289 18.04 -8.71 -13.32
C ASN A 289 18.22 -9.06 -11.83
N PHE A 290 17.67 -10.18 -11.37
CA PHE A 290 17.83 -10.64 -9.99
C PHE A 290 19.03 -11.57 -9.88
N LYS A 291 20.07 -11.11 -9.19
CA LYS A 291 21.29 -11.90 -8.96
C LYS A 291 21.00 -13.08 -8.03
N HIS A 292 20.17 -12.86 -6.99
CA HIS A 292 19.83 -13.86 -6.02
C HIS A 292 18.42 -14.39 -6.26
N GLN A 293 18.36 -15.65 -6.69
CA GLN A 293 17.13 -16.38 -6.90
C GLN A 293 17.17 -17.65 -6.04
N LEU A 294 16.11 -17.85 -5.27
CA LEU A 294 15.96 -18.99 -4.37
C LEU A 294 14.73 -19.80 -4.77
N SER A 295 14.79 -21.11 -4.57
CA SER A 295 13.66 -22.00 -4.75
C SER A 295 13.29 -22.72 -3.47
N LEU A 296 12.09 -22.48 -2.97
CA LEU A 296 11.41 -23.35 -2.04
C LEU A 296 10.90 -24.60 -2.77
N PRO A 297 10.35 -25.62 -2.07
CA PRO A 297 9.79 -26.79 -2.72
C PRO A 297 8.82 -26.42 -3.85
N GLN A 298 8.99 -27.07 -5.00
CA GLN A 298 8.15 -26.98 -6.18
C GLN A 298 7.52 -28.33 -6.47
N ASN A 299 6.45 -28.35 -7.25
CA ASN A 299 5.78 -29.61 -7.61
C ASN A 299 6.64 -30.50 -8.53
N ASP A 300 7.60 -29.93 -9.24
CA ASP A 300 8.48 -30.63 -10.17
C ASP A 300 9.94 -30.16 -9.99
N ALA A 301 10.86 -31.13 -9.93
CA ALA A 301 12.30 -30.86 -9.85
C ALA A 301 12.85 -30.08 -11.05
N SER A 302 12.19 -30.11 -12.21
CA SER A 302 12.58 -29.31 -13.38
C SER A 302 12.36 -27.81 -13.15
N GLU A 303 11.32 -27.43 -12.39
CA GLU A 303 11.06 -26.05 -11.99
C GLU A 303 12.17 -25.53 -11.06
N VAL A 304 12.59 -26.35 -10.09
CA VAL A 304 13.71 -26.03 -9.21
C VAL A 304 15.00 -25.81 -10.01
N ARG A 305 15.31 -26.72 -10.95
CA ARG A 305 16.51 -26.62 -11.81
C ARG A 305 16.50 -25.39 -12.70
N ALA A 306 15.33 -24.96 -13.16
CA ALA A 306 15.22 -23.74 -13.95
C ALA A 306 15.65 -22.50 -13.15
N ILE A 307 15.48 -22.51 -11.83
CA ILE A 307 15.81 -21.40 -10.93
C ILE A 307 17.28 -21.45 -10.48
N VAL A 308 17.70 -22.58 -9.88
CA VAL A 308 19.03 -22.67 -9.25
C VAL A 308 20.10 -23.34 -10.14
N GLY A 309 19.70 -23.85 -11.30
CA GLY A 309 20.57 -24.59 -12.20
C GLY A 309 20.52 -26.12 -11.97
N SER A 310 21.29 -26.85 -12.79
CA SER A 310 21.33 -28.31 -12.71
C SER A 310 22.03 -28.77 -11.42
N THR A 311 21.29 -29.40 -10.55
CA THR A 311 21.79 -29.97 -9.28
C THR A 311 21.05 -31.24 -8.92
N PRO A 312 21.73 -32.26 -8.35
CA PRO A 312 21.07 -33.44 -7.78
C PRO A 312 20.09 -33.07 -6.63
N LEU A 313 20.40 -32.01 -5.86
CA LEU A 313 19.60 -31.54 -4.74
C LEU A 313 18.16 -31.19 -5.13
N ALA A 314 17.92 -30.83 -6.38
CA ALA A 314 16.56 -30.57 -6.87
C ALA A 314 15.65 -31.81 -6.86
N MET A 315 16.22 -33.03 -6.92
CA MET A 315 15.45 -34.29 -6.88
C MET A 315 15.26 -34.81 -5.46
N THR A 316 16.13 -34.41 -4.54
CA THR A 316 16.12 -34.89 -3.15
C THR A 316 15.68 -33.80 -2.19
N MET A 317 15.10 -32.71 -2.72
CA MET A 317 14.62 -31.60 -1.91
C MET A 317 13.48 -32.07 -1.00
N GLU A 318 13.67 -31.88 0.29
CA GLU A 318 12.66 -32.19 1.29
C GLU A 318 11.50 -31.20 1.24
N ASP A 319 10.27 -31.71 1.41
CA ASP A 319 9.07 -30.86 1.51
C ASP A 319 8.91 -30.29 2.92
N ILE A 320 9.94 -29.58 3.37
CA ILE A 320 9.96 -28.89 4.65
C ILE A 320 9.67 -27.39 4.42
N LYS A 321 8.75 -26.84 5.19
CA LYS A 321 8.40 -25.43 5.12
C LYS A 321 9.63 -24.54 5.39
N GLY A 322 9.94 -23.64 4.47
CA GLY A 322 11.11 -22.76 4.54
C GLY A 322 12.42 -23.39 4.10
N ARG A 323 12.45 -24.67 3.72
CA ARG A 323 13.63 -25.30 3.12
C ARG A 323 13.79 -24.79 1.71
N ALA A 324 14.91 -24.15 1.40
CA ALA A 324 15.19 -23.54 0.10
C ALA A 324 16.50 -24.03 -0.49
N LEU A 325 16.60 -23.97 -1.81
CA LEU A 325 17.86 -24.06 -2.54
C LEU A 325 18.26 -22.67 -3.05
N MET A 326 19.54 -22.34 -2.91
CA MET A 326 20.13 -21.10 -3.41
C MET A 326 21.44 -21.40 -4.12
N LYS A 327 21.60 -20.80 -5.31
CA LYS A 327 22.88 -20.84 -6.01
C LYS A 327 23.79 -19.75 -5.45
N ARG A 328 24.90 -20.18 -4.84
CA ARG A 328 26.05 -19.33 -4.48
C ARG A 328 27.24 -19.70 -5.38
N GLU A 329 28.35 -20.14 -4.85
CA GLU A 329 29.41 -20.79 -5.65
C GLU A 329 28.92 -22.16 -6.14
N GLU A 330 28.32 -22.93 -5.24
CA GLU A 330 27.54 -24.11 -5.54
C GLU A 330 26.07 -23.90 -5.15
N VAL A 331 25.23 -24.93 -5.32
CA VAL A 331 23.84 -24.89 -4.85
C VAL A 331 23.79 -25.44 -3.43
N ASP A 332 23.42 -24.58 -2.49
CA ASP A 332 23.33 -24.93 -1.07
C ASP A 332 21.88 -25.11 -0.64
N VAL A 333 21.70 -25.96 0.35
CA VAL A 333 20.43 -26.11 1.08
C VAL A 333 20.40 -25.05 2.19
N ILE A 334 19.32 -24.27 2.24
CA ILE A 334 19.13 -23.22 3.23
C ILE A 334 17.81 -23.46 3.97
N GLN A 335 17.82 -23.42 5.29
CA GLN A 335 16.59 -23.26 6.06
C GLN A 335 16.36 -21.76 6.26
N LEU A 336 15.31 -21.21 5.65
CA LEU A 336 14.91 -19.83 5.84
C LEU A 336 14.43 -19.60 7.28
N ALA A 337 14.83 -18.49 7.85
CA ALA A 337 14.50 -18.16 9.22
C ALA A 337 13.03 -17.71 9.36
N LEU A 338 12.48 -17.91 10.53
CA LEU A 338 11.24 -17.30 10.97
C LEU A 338 11.51 -15.87 11.44
N PRO A 339 10.54 -14.93 11.30
CA PRO A 339 10.72 -13.54 11.70
C PRO A 339 10.96 -13.37 13.20
N VAL A 340 10.39 -14.27 14.01
CA VAL A 340 10.48 -14.32 15.47
C VAL A 340 10.38 -15.77 15.94
N TYR A 341 10.84 -16.05 17.14
CA TYR A 341 10.67 -17.36 17.78
C TYR A 341 9.20 -17.72 17.98
N GLY A 342 8.88 -18.99 17.83
CA GLY A 342 7.57 -19.56 18.13
C GLY A 342 7.52 -21.06 17.82
N ALA A 343 6.96 -21.85 18.73
CA ALA A 343 6.85 -23.30 18.58
C ALA A 343 5.87 -23.72 17.45
N ASN A 344 4.90 -22.85 17.15
CA ASN A 344 3.93 -23.04 16.07
C ASN A 344 3.62 -21.70 15.38
N ASP A 345 2.90 -21.75 14.26
CA ASP A 345 2.62 -20.58 13.42
C ASP A 345 1.75 -19.53 14.15
N THR A 346 0.85 -19.95 15.04
CA THR A 346 0.03 -19.02 15.85
C THR A 346 0.91 -18.25 16.84
N GLN A 347 1.86 -18.92 17.47
CA GLN A 347 2.81 -18.28 18.38
C GLN A 347 3.73 -17.30 17.63
N VAL A 348 4.25 -17.70 16.46
CA VAL A 348 5.03 -16.80 15.59
C VAL A 348 4.24 -15.54 15.26
N LEU A 349 2.97 -15.67 14.86
CA LEU A 349 2.13 -14.52 14.53
C LEU A 349 1.90 -13.59 15.73
N ASN A 350 1.63 -14.15 16.91
CA ASN A 350 1.41 -13.36 18.12
C ASN A 350 2.68 -12.62 18.56
N ASN A 351 3.82 -13.32 18.56
CA ASN A 351 5.12 -12.74 18.90
C ASN A 351 5.54 -11.67 17.89
N LEU A 352 5.28 -11.90 16.58
CA LEU A 352 5.51 -10.92 15.53
C LEU A 352 4.71 -9.63 15.77
N ARG A 353 3.43 -9.74 16.08
CA ARG A 353 2.59 -8.57 16.39
C ARG A 353 3.07 -7.82 17.62
N GLN A 354 3.50 -8.54 18.66
CA GLN A 354 4.03 -7.94 19.87
C GLN A 354 5.34 -7.19 19.61
N GLU A 355 6.25 -7.76 18.85
CA GLU A 355 7.51 -7.11 18.53
C GLU A 355 7.32 -5.90 17.60
N VAL A 356 6.45 -6.00 16.60
CA VAL A 356 6.07 -4.85 15.76
C VAL A 356 5.51 -3.70 16.61
N ALA A 357 4.67 -4.01 17.61
CA ALA A 357 4.15 -2.99 18.53
C ALA A 357 5.27 -2.35 19.36
N SER A 358 6.22 -3.15 19.86
CA SER A 358 7.38 -2.66 20.61
C SER A 358 8.27 -1.76 19.76
N LEU A 359 8.54 -2.11 18.49
CA LEU A 359 9.30 -1.28 17.57
C LEU A 359 8.57 0.03 17.22
N GLN A 360 7.23 -0.04 17.10
CA GLN A 360 6.40 1.14 16.87
C GLN A 360 6.46 2.13 18.04
N GLU A 361 6.41 1.63 19.27
CA GLU A 361 6.52 2.45 20.50
C GLU A 361 7.92 3.02 20.70
N ALA A 362 8.95 2.28 20.31
CA ALA A 362 10.34 2.72 20.43
C ALA A 362 10.69 3.89 19.50
N TRP A 363 9.93 4.09 18.42
CA TRP A 363 10.19 5.17 17.46
C TRP A 363 9.31 6.40 17.74
N THR A 364 9.94 7.51 18.10
CA THR A 364 9.26 8.79 18.37
C THR A 364 9.49 9.84 17.27
N GLY A 365 10.31 9.53 16.26
CA GLY A 365 10.63 10.43 15.15
C GLY A 365 9.58 10.43 14.03
N GLN A 366 9.90 11.16 12.97
CA GLN A 366 9.07 11.19 11.76
C GLN A 366 9.05 9.83 11.08
N ARG A 367 7.87 9.40 10.64
CA ARG A 367 7.68 8.17 9.86
C ARG A 367 7.66 8.50 8.36
N PRO A 368 7.99 7.54 7.48
CA PRO A 368 7.78 7.69 6.06
C PRO A 368 6.31 8.03 5.73
N SER A 369 6.11 8.91 4.76
CA SER A 369 4.76 9.31 4.35
C SER A 369 4.04 8.18 3.63
N ALA A 370 2.79 7.94 4.00
CA ALA A 370 1.92 7.03 3.28
C ALA A 370 1.57 7.58 1.89
N ILE A 371 1.08 6.71 1.01
CA ILE A 371 0.56 7.12 -0.29
C ILE A 371 -0.70 7.97 -0.06
N PRO A 372 -0.72 9.23 -0.51
CA PRO A 372 -1.86 10.11 -0.24
C PRO A 372 -3.11 9.59 -0.96
N MET A 373 -4.14 9.23 -0.20
CA MET A 373 -5.43 8.78 -0.72
C MET A 373 -6.53 9.68 -0.21
N VAL A 374 -7.42 10.09 -1.10
CA VAL A 374 -8.65 10.76 -0.69
C VAL A 374 -9.55 9.72 -0.03
N PRO A 375 -10.12 10.01 1.16
CA PRO A 375 -11.06 9.09 1.79
C PRO A 375 -12.22 8.73 0.86
N GLU A 376 -12.67 7.47 0.88
CA GLU A 376 -13.82 7.03 0.08
C GLU A 376 -15.08 7.80 0.44
N GLU A 377 -15.29 8.03 1.73
CA GLU A 377 -16.34 8.89 2.26
C GLU A 377 -15.69 10.10 2.94
N LEU A 378 -16.08 11.28 2.53
CA LEU A 378 -15.65 12.55 3.12
C LEU A 378 -16.89 13.42 3.33
N THR A 379 -17.29 13.57 4.57
CA THR A 379 -18.40 14.46 4.90
C THR A 379 -17.99 15.92 4.76
N MET A 380 -18.96 16.81 4.50
CA MET A 380 -18.70 18.24 4.41
C MET A 380 -18.10 18.81 5.69
N GLU A 381 -18.45 18.27 6.85
CA GLU A 381 -17.88 18.70 8.12
C GLU A 381 -16.40 18.28 8.26
N GLU A 382 -16.07 17.05 7.89
CA GLU A 382 -14.67 16.59 7.87
C GLU A 382 -13.84 17.39 6.89
N PHE A 383 -14.36 17.66 5.68
CA PHE A 383 -13.69 18.52 4.71
C PHE A 383 -13.38 19.91 5.26
N LEU A 384 -14.37 20.59 5.86
CA LEU A 384 -14.20 21.93 6.42
C LEU A 384 -13.26 21.97 7.64
N ASN A 385 -13.02 20.84 8.30
CA ASN A 385 -12.11 20.71 9.43
C ASN A 385 -10.67 20.34 9.01
N LEU A 386 -10.40 20.11 7.74
CA LEU A 386 -9.04 19.87 7.26
C LEU A 386 -8.18 21.14 7.48
N PRO A 387 -6.93 20.98 7.97
CA PRO A 387 -6.08 22.14 8.30
C PRO A 387 -5.83 23.09 7.12
N ASP A 388 -5.56 22.56 5.93
CA ASP A 388 -5.33 23.35 4.72
C ASP A 388 -6.61 24.01 4.18
N VAL A 389 -7.79 23.44 4.43
CA VAL A 389 -9.08 24.04 4.13
C VAL A 389 -9.38 25.20 5.09
N GLN A 390 -9.10 25.04 6.38
CA GLN A 390 -9.26 26.10 7.37
C GLN A 390 -8.31 27.28 7.08
N GLU A 391 -7.05 26.99 6.79
CA GLU A 391 -6.08 27.99 6.39
C GLU A 391 -6.53 28.76 5.13
N ALA A 392 -7.09 28.06 4.15
CA ALA A 392 -7.62 28.69 2.94
C ALA A 392 -8.79 29.63 3.25
N ILE A 393 -9.74 29.23 4.09
CA ILE A 393 -10.89 30.05 4.52
C ILE A 393 -10.42 31.30 5.27
N GLU A 394 -9.43 31.18 6.17
CA GLU A 394 -8.85 32.32 6.89
C GLU A 394 -8.13 33.30 5.97
N ASN A 395 -7.56 32.81 4.86
CA ASN A 395 -6.88 33.61 3.84
C ASN A 395 -7.81 34.10 2.70
N ASP A 396 -9.10 34.17 2.92
CA ASP A 396 -10.11 34.61 1.94
C ASP A 396 -10.07 33.84 0.62
N GLN A 397 -9.89 32.49 0.73
CA GLN A 397 -9.95 31.58 -0.40
C GLN A 397 -11.16 30.66 -0.26
N ILE A 398 -11.79 30.32 -1.38
CA ILE A 398 -12.91 29.38 -1.44
C ILE A 398 -12.34 27.98 -1.73
N PRO A 399 -12.35 27.05 -0.77
CA PRO A 399 -12.02 25.63 -1.01
C PRO A 399 -13.09 24.98 -1.89
N ILE A 400 -12.66 24.38 -3.00
CA ILE A 400 -13.57 23.73 -3.96
C ILE A 400 -13.62 22.22 -3.76
N GLY A 401 -12.52 21.62 -3.33
CA GLY A 401 -12.42 20.17 -3.12
C GLY A 401 -10.97 19.74 -2.93
N LEU A 402 -10.75 18.43 -2.84
CA LEU A 402 -9.43 17.84 -2.74
C LEU A 402 -8.94 17.35 -4.11
N GLU A 403 -7.73 17.70 -4.47
CA GLU A 403 -7.07 17.12 -5.64
C GLU A 403 -6.81 15.63 -5.42
N LEU A 404 -7.11 14.81 -6.42
CA LEU A 404 -7.02 13.36 -6.28
C LEU A 404 -5.59 12.83 -6.18
N GLU A 405 -4.57 13.51 -6.71
CA GLU A 405 -3.19 13.00 -6.70
C GLU A 405 -2.45 13.27 -5.38
N MET A 406 -2.39 14.54 -4.96
CA MET A 406 -1.63 14.94 -3.78
C MET A 406 -2.50 15.12 -2.55
N VAL A 407 -3.82 14.99 -2.72
CA VAL A 407 -4.83 15.12 -1.64
C VAL A 407 -4.76 16.47 -0.91
N GLY A 408 -4.30 17.50 -1.61
CA GLY A 408 -4.32 18.88 -1.11
C GLY A 408 -5.60 19.60 -1.46
N SER A 409 -6.01 20.58 -0.66
CA SER A 409 -7.16 21.40 -0.97
C SER A 409 -6.89 22.30 -2.19
N VAL A 410 -7.85 22.35 -3.11
CA VAL A 410 -7.81 23.27 -4.26
C VAL A 410 -8.69 24.47 -3.95
N ASN A 411 -8.07 25.64 -3.91
CA ASN A 411 -8.67 26.85 -3.38
C ASN A 411 -8.66 27.97 -4.42
N ILE A 412 -9.73 28.75 -4.48
CA ILE A 412 -9.85 29.93 -5.36
C ILE A 412 -9.80 31.18 -4.50
N SER A 413 -8.75 31.97 -4.66
CA SER A 413 -8.61 33.25 -3.94
C SER A 413 -9.63 34.27 -4.44
N LEU A 414 -10.36 34.93 -3.53
CA LEU A 414 -11.31 36.00 -3.84
C LEU A 414 -10.67 37.12 -4.64
N SER A 415 -9.42 37.47 -4.36
CA SER A 415 -8.70 38.53 -5.07
C SER A 415 -8.41 38.21 -6.54
N LYS A 416 -8.47 36.96 -6.94
CA LYS A 416 -8.07 36.48 -8.28
C LYS A 416 -9.23 36.13 -9.21
N PHE A 417 -10.48 36.13 -8.76
CA PHE A 417 -11.60 35.86 -9.64
C PHE A 417 -12.61 37.02 -9.71
N LYS A 418 -13.26 37.13 -10.86
CA LYS A 418 -14.35 38.11 -11.08
C LYS A 418 -15.70 37.40 -10.92
N HIS A 419 -15.84 36.29 -11.64
CA HIS A 419 -17.03 35.46 -11.66
C HIS A 419 -16.63 34.00 -11.71
N MET A 420 -17.44 33.17 -11.09
CA MET A 420 -17.36 31.73 -11.15
C MET A 420 -18.72 31.17 -11.55
N ALA A 421 -18.74 30.15 -12.39
CA ALA A 421 -19.95 29.42 -12.72
C ALA A 421 -19.83 27.95 -12.31
N TYR A 422 -20.98 27.34 -12.08
CA TYR A 422 -21.05 25.88 -11.95
C TYR A 422 -22.24 25.35 -12.74
N VAL A 423 -22.05 24.18 -13.33
CA VAL A 423 -23.04 23.53 -14.22
C VAL A 423 -23.04 22.02 -14.00
N SER A 424 -24.21 21.43 -14.11
CA SER A 424 -24.38 19.98 -14.13
C SER A 424 -25.56 19.61 -15.07
N ASN A 425 -25.54 18.39 -15.58
CA ASN A 425 -26.67 17.78 -16.29
C ASN A 425 -27.50 16.86 -15.41
N ALA A 426 -27.12 16.69 -14.14
CA ALA A 426 -27.83 15.93 -13.12
C ALA A 426 -28.20 16.86 -11.95
N GLU A 427 -29.43 16.81 -11.49
CA GLU A 427 -29.99 17.62 -10.43
C GLU A 427 -29.25 17.38 -9.11
N ASP A 428 -29.09 16.12 -8.70
CA ASP A 428 -28.39 15.75 -7.46
C ASP A 428 -26.94 16.29 -7.42
N ALA A 429 -26.20 16.21 -8.54
CA ALA A 429 -24.84 16.73 -8.62
C ALA A 429 -24.82 18.26 -8.56
N PHE A 430 -25.81 18.90 -9.18
CA PHE A 430 -25.96 20.36 -9.11
C PHE A 430 -26.23 20.83 -7.69
N ASP A 431 -27.16 20.18 -7.00
CA ASP A 431 -27.50 20.50 -5.61
C ASP A 431 -26.33 20.26 -4.66
N ASN A 432 -25.58 19.19 -4.84
CA ASN A 432 -24.38 18.91 -4.05
C ASN A 432 -23.33 20.05 -4.20
N ILE A 433 -23.08 20.50 -5.42
CA ILE A 433 -22.18 21.64 -5.67
C ILE A 433 -22.70 22.89 -5.00
N THR A 434 -24.00 23.17 -5.13
CA THR A 434 -24.64 24.35 -4.52
C THR A 434 -24.49 24.32 -3.00
N HIS A 435 -24.83 23.22 -2.37
CA HIS A 435 -24.71 23.06 -0.92
C HIS A 435 -23.26 23.13 -0.43
N HIS A 436 -22.32 22.54 -1.18
CA HIS A 436 -20.89 22.63 -0.88
C HIS A 436 -20.41 24.09 -0.88
N LEU A 437 -20.68 24.83 -1.94
CA LEU A 437 -20.27 26.23 -2.05
C LEU A 437 -20.95 27.12 -1.00
N LEU A 438 -22.24 26.95 -0.74
CA LEU A 438 -22.96 27.68 0.31
C LEU A 438 -22.34 27.46 1.69
N LYS A 439 -22.14 26.21 2.09
CA LYS A 439 -21.55 25.86 3.39
C LYS A 439 -20.11 26.36 3.54
N THR A 440 -19.33 26.29 2.48
CA THR A 440 -17.94 26.77 2.47
C THR A 440 -17.89 28.29 2.65
N ILE A 441 -18.68 29.05 1.87
CA ILE A 441 -18.69 30.52 1.93
C ILE A 441 -19.24 31.02 3.26
N LEU A 442 -20.20 30.33 3.84
CA LEU A 442 -20.75 30.67 5.18
C LEU A 442 -19.69 30.56 6.30
N ARG A 443 -18.62 29.81 6.11
CA ARG A 443 -17.50 29.73 7.06
C ARG A 443 -16.49 30.87 6.91
N MET A 444 -16.57 31.67 5.83
CA MET A 444 -15.63 32.77 5.58
C MET A 444 -15.99 34.00 6.43
N PRO A 445 -15.13 34.44 7.37
CA PRO A 445 -15.50 35.44 8.37
C PRO A 445 -15.66 36.87 7.78
N ASN A 446 -14.91 37.17 6.74
CA ASN A 446 -14.80 38.53 6.18
C ASN A 446 -15.71 38.78 4.96
N VAL A 447 -16.55 37.79 4.61
CA VAL A 447 -17.38 37.84 3.40
C VAL A 447 -18.83 38.15 3.75
N HIS A 448 -19.41 39.12 3.05
CA HIS A 448 -20.85 39.34 3.06
C HIS A 448 -21.50 38.48 1.96
N MET A 449 -22.20 37.41 2.35
CA MET A 449 -22.92 36.58 1.42
C MET A 449 -24.34 37.09 1.19
N MET A 450 -24.69 37.33 -0.08
CA MET A 450 -26.06 37.58 -0.52
C MET A 450 -26.51 36.40 -1.39
N LEU A 451 -27.54 35.73 -0.96
CA LEU A 451 -28.16 34.59 -1.69
C LEU A 451 -29.40 35.09 -2.44
N ILE A 452 -29.38 35.01 -3.77
CA ILE A 452 -30.53 35.34 -4.64
C ILE A 452 -31.15 34.05 -5.14
N ASP A 453 -32.17 33.61 -4.44
CA ASP A 453 -32.84 32.31 -4.63
C ASP A 453 -34.23 32.49 -5.26
N ALA A 454 -34.24 32.62 -6.58
CA ALA A 454 -35.44 32.99 -7.33
C ALA A 454 -36.60 31.96 -7.25
N PHE A 455 -36.30 30.69 -7.03
CA PHE A 455 -37.29 29.63 -6.87
C PHE A 455 -37.48 29.17 -5.43
N GLN A 456 -36.77 29.77 -4.46
CA GLN A 456 -36.82 29.44 -3.03
C GLN A 456 -36.44 27.97 -2.73
N GLU A 457 -35.56 27.40 -3.55
CA GLU A 457 -35.09 26.01 -3.40
C GLU A 457 -34.10 25.89 -2.22
N TYR A 458 -33.45 26.99 -1.82
CA TYR A 458 -32.43 27.07 -0.77
C TYR A 458 -32.87 27.94 0.43
N GLU A 459 -34.19 28.05 0.67
CA GLU A 459 -34.77 28.85 1.76
C GLU A 459 -34.21 28.46 3.14
N ALA A 460 -33.79 27.21 3.32
CA ALA A 460 -33.14 26.72 4.54
C ALA A 460 -31.87 27.51 4.94
N TYR A 461 -31.28 28.26 4.04
CA TYR A 461 -30.12 29.13 4.30
C TYR A 461 -30.48 30.57 4.64
N ASN A 462 -31.76 30.96 4.61
CA ASN A 462 -32.21 32.35 4.85
C ASN A 462 -31.65 32.89 6.16
N ASP A 463 -31.78 32.15 7.25
CA ASP A 463 -31.30 32.61 8.57
C ASP A 463 -29.77 32.56 8.74
N GLN A 464 -29.05 31.96 7.80
CA GLN A 464 -27.61 31.73 7.86
C GLN A 464 -26.83 32.77 7.02
N VAL A 465 -27.42 33.27 5.94
CA VAL A 465 -26.81 34.27 5.06
C VAL A 465 -27.07 35.70 5.58
N LYS A 466 -26.17 36.64 5.27
CA LYS A 466 -26.36 38.04 5.68
C LYS A 466 -27.49 38.70 4.92
N THR A 467 -27.76 38.32 3.69
CA THR A 467 -28.86 38.83 2.87
C THR A 467 -29.45 37.70 2.05
N TYR A 468 -30.74 37.47 2.20
CA TYR A 468 -31.51 36.53 1.38
C TYR A 468 -32.54 37.30 0.54
N VAL A 469 -32.63 36.96 -0.75
CA VAL A 469 -33.57 37.52 -1.71
C VAL A 469 -34.30 36.40 -2.39
N GLY A 470 -35.56 36.20 -2.07
CA GLY A 470 -36.39 35.10 -2.62
C GLY A 470 -37.81 35.50 -2.95
N SER A 471 -38.33 36.60 -2.37
CA SER A 471 -39.66 37.06 -2.69
C SER A 471 -39.74 37.78 -4.03
N LYS A 472 -40.86 37.64 -4.74
CA LYS A 472 -41.08 38.26 -6.06
C LYS A 472 -40.90 39.80 -6.01
N LYS A 473 -41.27 40.42 -4.91
CA LYS A 473 -41.12 41.89 -4.69
C LYS A 473 -39.64 42.26 -4.60
N GLU A 474 -38.84 41.49 -3.91
CA GLU A 474 -37.39 41.74 -3.78
C GLU A 474 -36.67 41.46 -5.10
N LEU A 475 -37.02 40.36 -5.80
CA LEU A 475 -36.47 40.02 -7.10
C LEU A 475 -36.73 41.10 -8.16
N SER A 476 -37.92 41.73 -8.19
CA SER A 476 -38.24 42.76 -9.16
C SER A 476 -37.37 44.01 -9.04
N ASP A 477 -36.86 44.33 -7.84
CA ASP A 477 -36.02 45.50 -7.59
C ASP A 477 -34.53 45.19 -7.41
N ILE A 478 -34.14 43.92 -7.42
CA ILE A 478 -32.78 43.48 -7.08
C ILE A 478 -31.72 44.10 -8.01
N GLY A 479 -32.05 44.28 -9.30
CA GLY A 479 -31.15 44.89 -10.26
C GLY A 479 -30.80 46.33 -9.90
N ASN A 480 -31.80 47.13 -9.58
CA ASN A 480 -31.59 48.52 -9.17
C ASN A 480 -30.81 48.62 -7.86
N GLN A 481 -31.10 47.74 -6.89
CA GLN A 481 -30.39 47.72 -5.61
C GLN A 481 -28.91 47.36 -5.78
N LEU A 482 -28.56 46.37 -6.60
CA LEU A 482 -27.19 45.98 -6.86
C LEU A 482 -26.44 47.05 -7.66
N ILE A 483 -27.05 47.63 -8.66
CA ILE A 483 -26.44 48.75 -9.43
C ILE A 483 -26.17 49.92 -8.52
N TYR A 484 -27.16 50.35 -7.73
CA TYR A 484 -27.00 51.43 -6.76
C TYR A 484 -25.87 51.13 -5.76
N GLU A 485 -25.77 49.94 -5.26
CA GLU A 485 -24.70 49.54 -4.34
C GLU A 485 -23.31 49.56 -5.01
N ILE A 486 -23.21 49.13 -6.25
CA ILE A 486 -21.97 49.18 -7.05
C ILE A 486 -21.55 50.66 -7.26
N GLU A 487 -22.46 51.50 -7.69
CA GLU A 487 -22.20 52.94 -7.91
C GLU A 487 -21.80 53.64 -6.61
N ARG A 488 -22.53 53.40 -5.52
CA ARG A 488 -22.22 53.91 -4.19
C ARG A 488 -20.80 53.50 -3.72
N ARG A 489 -20.41 52.25 -3.98
CA ARG A 489 -19.07 51.75 -3.63
C ARG A 489 -17.99 52.37 -4.51
N LEU A 490 -18.23 52.56 -5.80
CA LEU A 490 -17.32 53.23 -6.71
C LEU A 490 -17.06 54.68 -6.26
N GLU A 491 -18.13 55.42 -5.89
CA GLU A 491 -18.01 56.80 -5.39
C GLU A 491 -17.27 56.92 -4.06
N LYS A 492 -17.51 55.96 -3.12
CA LYS A 492 -16.96 56.00 -1.76
C LYS A 492 -15.64 55.27 -1.59
N GLY A 493 -15.14 54.58 -2.62
CA GLY A 493 -13.93 53.76 -2.54
C GLY A 493 -14.07 52.55 -1.59
N ILE A 494 -15.26 51.95 -1.46
CA ILE A 494 -15.54 50.81 -0.61
C ILE A 494 -15.20 49.53 -1.38
N SER A 495 -14.41 48.65 -0.79
CA SER A 495 -13.98 47.37 -1.39
C SER A 495 -14.18 46.15 -0.49
N SER A 496 -15.12 46.23 0.49
CA SER A 496 -15.44 45.05 1.32
C SER A 496 -15.99 43.90 0.47
N GLU A 497 -15.52 42.68 0.74
CA GLU A 497 -15.83 41.50 -0.07
C GLU A 497 -17.29 41.04 0.09
N TRP A 498 -18.01 41.06 -1.02
CA TRP A 498 -19.36 40.51 -1.14
C TRP A 498 -19.36 39.36 -2.15
N ILE A 499 -20.01 38.27 -1.80
CA ILE A 499 -20.32 37.20 -2.72
C ILE A 499 -21.83 37.24 -3.00
N ILE A 500 -22.17 37.51 -4.25
CA ILE A 500 -23.53 37.43 -4.77
C ILE A 500 -23.70 36.02 -5.32
N PHE A 501 -24.39 35.17 -4.56
CA PHE A 501 -24.61 33.78 -4.92
C PHE A 501 -25.96 33.61 -5.60
N ILE A 502 -25.97 33.14 -6.83
CA ILE A 502 -27.16 32.96 -7.67
C ILE A 502 -27.23 31.46 -8.03
N PRO A 503 -27.98 30.64 -7.29
CA PRO A 503 -28.08 29.21 -7.59
C PRO A 503 -28.64 28.90 -8.97
N ASN A 504 -29.58 29.69 -9.45
CA ASN A 504 -30.23 29.46 -10.72
C ASN A 504 -30.35 30.75 -11.53
N MET A 505 -29.40 30.96 -12.45
CA MET A 505 -29.39 32.15 -13.29
C MET A 505 -30.60 32.28 -14.22
N ARG A 506 -31.10 31.15 -14.73
CA ARG A 506 -32.29 31.13 -15.59
C ARG A 506 -33.51 31.58 -14.82
N ALA A 507 -33.68 31.11 -13.59
CA ALA A 507 -34.76 31.50 -12.72
C ALA A 507 -34.70 33.01 -12.39
N LEU A 508 -33.51 33.54 -12.08
CA LEU A 508 -33.33 34.93 -11.84
C LEU A 508 -33.79 35.80 -13.03
N VAL A 509 -33.35 35.44 -14.24
CA VAL A 509 -33.74 36.16 -15.46
C VAL A 509 -35.26 36.06 -15.74
N SER A 510 -35.90 34.94 -15.40
CA SER A 510 -37.35 34.76 -15.65
C SER A 510 -38.25 35.45 -14.60
N GLU A 511 -37.79 35.54 -13.34
CA GLU A 511 -38.59 36.02 -12.21
C GLU A 511 -38.26 37.46 -11.78
N SER A 512 -37.24 38.10 -12.39
CA SER A 512 -36.85 39.47 -12.11
C SER A 512 -37.06 40.37 -13.31
N ASP A 513 -37.13 41.70 -13.07
CA ASP A 513 -37.19 42.71 -14.12
C ASP A 513 -35.79 43.10 -14.65
N LEU A 514 -34.77 42.25 -14.38
CA LEU A 514 -33.40 42.48 -14.83
C LEU A 514 -33.28 42.34 -16.36
N ASN A 515 -32.70 43.38 -16.95
CA ASN A 515 -32.34 43.33 -18.38
C ASN A 515 -30.85 43.00 -18.57
N ASP A 516 -30.51 42.63 -19.81
CA ASP A 516 -29.16 42.22 -20.18
C ASP A 516 -28.10 43.31 -19.89
N GLN A 517 -28.44 44.57 -20.07
CA GLN A 517 -27.53 45.72 -19.84
C GLN A 517 -27.22 45.88 -18.35
N GLN A 518 -28.20 45.71 -17.49
CA GLN A 518 -28.03 45.75 -16.03
C GLN A 518 -27.15 44.60 -15.55
N LEU A 519 -27.40 43.37 -16.01
CA LEU A 519 -26.59 42.22 -15.67
C LEU A 519 -25.14 42.35 -16.16
N GLN A 520 -24.95 42.83 -17.37
CA GLN A 520 -23.62 43.09 -17.91
C GLN A 520 -22.90 44.19 -17.10
N PHE A 521 -23.57 45.26 -16.75
CA PHE A 521 -22.99 46.33 -15.90
C PHE A 521 -22.53 45.77 -14.55
N MET A 522 -23.36 44.96 -13.88
CA MET A 522 -23.03 44.35 -12.61
C MET A 522 -21.80 43.44 -12.70
N PHE A 523 -21.74 42.57 -13.71
CA PHE A 523 -20.63 41.67 -13.93
C PHE A 523 -19.31 42.39 -14.28
N GLU A 524 -19.39 43.50 -15.03
CA GLU A 524 -18.22 44.28 -15.46
C GLU A 524 -17.66 45.20 -14.36
N ASN A 525 -18.49 45.65 -13.43
CA ASN A 525 -18.11 46.63 -12.43
C ASN A 525 -18.08 46.11 -11.00
N GLY A 526 -18.88 45.12 -10.68
CA GLY A 526 -18.98 44.57 -9.31
C GLY A 526 -17.64 44.14 -8.73
N TYR A 527 -16.84 43.39 -9.50
CA TYR A 527 -15.54 42.91 -8.99
C TYR A 527 -14.57 44.05 -8.62
N ARG A 528 -14.71 45.23 -9.21
CA ARG A 528 -13.85 46.40 -8.91
C ARG A 528 -14.11 46.97 -7.53
N VAL A 529 -15.28 46.69 -6.97
CA VAL A 529 -15.73 47.17 -5.66
C VAL A 529 -15.92 46.02 -4.65
N GLY A 530 -15.29 44.87 -4.91
CA GLY A 530 -15.33 43.70 -4.03
C GLY A 530 -16.60 42.87 -4.14
N MET A 531 -17.46 43.09 -5.14
CA MET A 531 -18.67 42.30 -5.37
C MET A 531 -18.42 41.23 -6.43
N ARG A 532 -18.42 39.95 -6.05
CA ARG A 532 -18.13 38.80 -6.92
C ARG A 532 -19.36 37.94 -7.07
N PHE A 533 -19.52 37.37 -8.25
CA PHE A 533 -20.70 36.56 -8.59
C PHE A 533 -20.33 35.08 -8.70
N ILE A 534 -21.09 34.23 -7.99
CA ILE A 534 -21.06 32.78 -8.14
C ILE A 534 -22.42 32.37 -8.71
N ILE A 535 -22.39 31.73 -9.89
CA ILE A 535 -23.55 31.57 -10.74
C ILE A 535 -23.76 30.08 -11.02
N GLY A 536 -24.82 29.53 -10.46
CA GLY A 536 -25.37 28.25 -10.85
C GLY A 536 -26.23 28.39 -12.09
N THR A 537 -26.12 27.46 -13.00
CA THR A 537 -26.92 27.52 -14.23
C THR A 537 -27.21 26.14 -14.77
N ASP A 538 -28.42 25.99 -15.28
CA ASP A 538 -28.85 24.82 -16.02
C ASP A 538 -27.96 24.65 -17.27
N TYR A 539 -27.50 23.43 -17.48
CA TYR A 539 -26.72 23.03 -18.65
C TYR A 539 -27.40 23.40 -19.99
N THR A 540 -28.71 23.19 -20.09
CA THR A 540 -29.46 23.49 -21.31
C THR A 540 -29.55 24.98 -21.57
N TYR A 541 -29.69 25.80 -20.54
CA TYR A 541 -29.72 27.27 -20.67
C TYR A 541 -28.40 27.81 -21.21
N ILE A 542 -27.27 27.37 -20.61
CA ILE A 542 -25.96 27.79 -21.10
C ILE A 542 -25.62 27.20 -22.46
N GLY A 543 -26.04 25.94 -22.70
CA GLY A 543 -25.67 25.19 -23.91
C GLY A 543 -26.32 25.68 -25.17
N THR A 544 -27.62 25.91 -25.12
CA THR A 544 -28.48 26.10 -26.29
C THR A 544 -28.98 27.53 -26.48
N SER A 545 -28.93 28.36 -25.45
CA SER A 545 -29.44 29.73 -25.53
C SER A 545 -28.50 30.64 -26.36
N ILE A 546 -29.12 31.43 -27.23
CA ILE A 546 -28.47 32.51 -28.00
C ILE A 546 -28.54 33.84 -27.25
N ASP A 547 -29.16 33.89 -26.10
CA ASP A 547 -29.34 35.10 -25.30
C ASP A 547 -28.00 35.74 -24.91
N PRO A 548 -27.96 37.04 -24.72
CA PRO A 548 -26.74 37.79 -24.40
C PRO A 548 -26.03 37.29 -23.13
N ILE A 549 -26.76 36.92 -22.07
CA ILE A 549 -26.20 36.51 -20.80
C ILE A 549 -25.45 35.17 -20.86
N PRO A 550 -26.03 34.09 -21.40
CA PRO A 550 -25.26 32.85 -21.61
C PRO A 550 -24.01 33.06 -22.46
N ARG A 551 -24.09 33.89 -23.50
CA ARG A 551 -22.92 34.23 -24.33
C ARG A 551 -21.86 35.00 -23.53
N TYR A 552 -22.27 35.98 -22.70
CA TYR A 552 -21.38 36.71 -21.86
C TYR A 552 -20.66 35.83 -20.85
N LEU A 553 -21.40 34.93 -20.16
CA LEU A 553 -20.84 34.00 -19.20
C LEU A 553 -19.81 33.06 -19.85
N LYS A 554 -20.11 32.49 -21.01
CA LYS A 554 -19.14 31.65 -21.75
C LYS A 554 -17.82 32.36 -22.04
N THR A 555 -17.86 33.64 -22.30
CA THR A 555 -16.68 34.42 -22.71
C THR A 555 -15.89 34.99 -21.52
N ASN A 556 -16.57 35.32 -20.41
CA ASN A 556 -16.00 36.15 -19.34
C ASN A 556 -15.77 35.39 -18.03
N VAL A 557 -16.39 34.22 -17.80
CA VAL A 557 -16.17 33.45 -16.58
C VAL A 557 -14.77 32.84 -16.59
N GLN A 558 -14.07 32.96 -15.47
CA GLN A 558 -12.68 32.49 -15.33
C GLN A 558 -12.61 31.08 -14.77
N TRP A 559 -13.54 30.72 -13.89
CA TRP A 559 -13.59 29.45 -13.19
C TRP A 559 -14.94 28.80 -13.41
N VAL A 560 -14.94 27.54 -13.84
CA VAL A 560 -16.17 26.76 -14.05
C VAL A 560 -16.03 25.43 -13.35
N ILE A 561 -17.02 25.10 -12.52
CA ILE A 561 -17.16 23.81 -11.88
C ILE A 561 -18.16 22.96 -12.70
N PHE A 562 -17.74 21.79 -13.11
CA PHE A 562 -18.57 20.86 -13.85
C PHE A 562 -18.91 19.62 -13.02
N GLY A 563 -20.17 19.45 -12.66
CA GLY A 563 -20.73 18.20 -12.12
C GLY A 563 -21.17 17.25 -13.24
N MET A 564 -20.42 17.17 -14.34
CA MET A 564 -20.75 16.40 -15.52
C MET A 564 -19.49 16.09 -16.34
N ARG A 565 -19.61 15.19 -17.31
CA ARG A 565 -18.49 14.92 -18.24
C ARG A 565 -18.14 16.17 -19.04
N LEU A 566 -16.85 16.42 -19.18
CA LEU A 566 -16.34 17.54 -19.96
C LEU A 566 -16.65 17.42 -21.46
N MET A 567 -16.79 16.20 -21.98
CA MET A 567 -17.22 15.95 -23.36
C MET A 567 -18.67 16.34 -23.64
N ASP A 568 -19.53 16.31 -22.63
CA ASP A 568 -20.96 16.58 -22.76
C ASP A 568 -21.28 18.08 -22.57
N GLN A 569 -20.36 18.86 -21.98
CA GLN A 569 -20.54 20.29 -21.74
C GLN A 569 -20.43 21.10 -23.05
N THR A 570 -21.04 22.26 -23.07
CA THR A 570 -21.03 23.23 -24.18
C THR A 570 -20.51 24.62 -23.78
N PHE A 571 -19.96 24.72 -22.56
CA PHE A 571 -19.43 25.96 -22.02
C PHE A 571 -18.04 26.29 -22.59
N LEU A 572 -17.22 25.26 -22.83
CA LEU A 572 -15.85 25.36 -23.29
C LEU A 572 -15.64 24.57 -24.58
N ASP A 573 -14.56 24.88 -25.31
CA ASP A 573 -14.16 24.12 -26.51
C ASP A 573 -13.78 22.68 -26.16
N LYS A 574 -14.30 21.74 -26.94
CA LYS A 574 -14.20 20.28 -26.69
C LYS A 574 -12.88 19.62 -27.09
N GLY A 575 -11.89 20.37 -27.55
CA GLY A 575 -10.72 19.83 -28.25
C GLY A 575 -9.74 18.98 -27.45
N MET A 576 -9.80 18.93 -26.12
CA MET A 576 -8.80 18.27 -25.26
C MET A 576 -9.32 17.15 -24.34
N TYR A 577 -10.62 16.84 -24.33
CA TYR A 577 -11.23 16.04 -23.26
C TYR A 577 -11.73 14.67 -23.69
N ASN A 578 -11.09 14.05 -24.68
CA ASN A 578 -11.55 12.79 -25.29
C ASN A 578 -11.53 11.54 -24.37
N ARG A 579 -11.06 11.64 -23.14
CA ARG A 579 -10.89 10.53 -22.21
C ARG A 579 -11.44 10.79 -20.81
N ASP A 580 -12.25 11.83 -20.63
CA ASP A 580 -12.82 12.11 -19.33
C ASP A 580 -13.92 11.11 -18.96
N VAL A 581 -13.99 10.77 -17.69
CA VAL A 581 -15.00 9.89 -17.10
C VAL A 581 -16.04 10.76 -16.40
N ALA A 582 -17.31 10.34 -16.41
CA ALA A 582 -18.34 11.02 -15.62
C ALA A 582 -17.87 11.12 -14.15
N PRO A 583 -17.95 12.32 -13.53
CA PRO A 583 -17.65 12.44 -12.11
C PRO A 583 -18.75 11.74 -11.30
N ASP A 584 -18.39 11.15 -10.17
CA ASP A 584 -19.34 10.67 -9.18
C ASP A 584 -20.03 11.86 -8.51
N LEU A 585 -21.10 11.61 -7.73
CA LEU A 585 -21.88 12.69 -7.10
C LEU A 585 -21.07 13.59 -6.15
N ASP A 586 -19.97 13.08 -5.62
CA ASP A 586 -19.03 13.76 -4.74
C ASP A 586 -17.75 14.25 -5.46
N GLN A 587 -17.75 14.22 -6.78
CA GLN A 587 -16.63 14.65 -7.61
C GLN A 587 -17.05 15.74 -8.59
N VAL A 588 -16.09 16.61 -8.91
CA VAL A 588 -16.29 17.68 -9.90
C VAL A 588 -15.04 17.87 -10.75
N TYR A 589 -15.20 18.49 -11.92
CA TYR A 589 -14.09 19.05 -12.67
C TYR A 589 -14.05 20.55 -12.45
N LEU A 590 -12.92 21.06 -11.99
CA LEU A 590 -12.65 22.49 -11.90
C LEU A 590 -11.84 22.91 -13.13
N HIS A 591 -12.40 23.80 -13.93
CA HIS A 591 -11.72 24.41 -15.06
C HIS A 591 -11.27 25.82 -14.77
N SER A 592 -10.00 26.09 -15.00
CA SER A 592 -9.45 27.45 -15.14
C SER A 592 -9.07 27.70 -16.60
N ARG A 593 -8.72 28.94 -16.95
CA ARG A 593 -8.26 29.26 -18.33
C ARG A 593 -7.02 28.46 -18.77
N LYS A 594 -6.31 27.80 -17.86
CA LYS A 594 -5.02 27.14 -18.11
C LYS A 594 -5.05 25.64 -17.93
N GLU A 595 -5.90 25.12 -17.08
CA GLU A 595 -5.90 23.72 -16.70
C GLU A 595 -7.28 23.23 -16.25
N VAL A 596 -7.44 21.93 -16.26
CA VAL A 596 -8.62 21.24 -15.72
C VAL A 596 -8.15 20.24 -14.68
N ILE A 597 -8.75 20.28 -13.49
CA ILE A 597 -8.43 19.43 -12.36
C ILE A 597 -9.69 18.68 -11.96
N LYS A 598 -9.59 17.37 -11.76
CA LYS A 598 -10.66 16.56 -11.14
C LYS A 598 -10.49 16.60 -9.64
N LEU A 599 -11.57 16.90 -8.92
CA LEU A 599 -11.61 17.08 -7.47
C LEU A 599 -12.65 16.14 -6.85
N LYS A 600 -12.43 15.80 -5.59
CA LYS A 600 -13.43 15.21 -4.72
C LYS A 600 -13.85 16.21 -3.66
#